data_50d3fa5c55f400512852c8f7569c4ed2
#
_entry.id   50d3fa5c55f400512852c8f7569c4ed2
#
_cell.length_a   1.000
_cell.length_b   1.000
_cell.length_c   1.000
_cell.angle_alpha   90.00
_cell.angle_beta   90.00
_cell.angle_gamma   90.00
#
_symmetry.space_group_name_H-M   'P 1'
#
loop_
_entity.id
_entity.type
_entity.pdbx_description
1 polymer ?
#
loop_
_entity_poly.entity_id
_entity_poly.type
_entity_poly.pdbx_seq_one_letter_code
_entity_poly.pdbx_strand_id
1 'polypeptide(L)'
;MALLAAANLVPAASAAANQSLTKERATALFLENGKVADWLDRYPRAGRVSDATYEPDSSKCSAGTQGGCWNVTVTWKKNDKVDAGVIATGKVDDRTSRVTEAWTGPQVAWKMARGYEGAFGGRKINSLRYWLPFCFVFLLGLADFRRPLSLRNLDLVALLSFSVSLWFFNHGNIFTSVPLVYPPLVYLLARCVWIGVRGRPVRAARPLWKPAVLLAAAVFIIGFRIGLNLADSNVIDVGYAGVIGAQRISSGVMPYDNFPKEDELKACGPADSAGEIRDRIQFNGRCESANPLGDTYGPVAYEAYLPGYWIRGWSGKWDKLPAVHLTSIIFDVLCALGLGLAGLRFGGRWLGAALVFAWAAFPFTQYASMSNTNDMIVPVFLIFGFWLASSPWSRGVSVALSGLTKFAPLIVAPLWLTYPGPVRRPRPALAFAAGFVVATVLAFSILLLDGHPIQAAHTFYERTLKTQITRESPFSLWDWAQYHARGIPDLHIVQRVLEALLVLGALVVAFVPRTKTPLQLAALTGALLIGFELILTHWSWLYIPWFFPFVVFALLFGVREQPQASV
;
A
#
# COMPACT_ATOMS: atom_id res chain seq x y z
N MET A 1 41.31 -51.75 -39.24
CA MET A 1 40.51 -50.83 -40.04
C MET A 1 39.98 -49.74 -39.13
N ALA A 2 40.66 -48.58 -39.15
CA ALA A 2 40.30 -47.43 -38.37
C ALA A 2 39.40 -46.50 -39.21
N LEU A 3 38.20 -46.21 -38.74
CA LEU A 3 37.33 -45.16 -39.32
C LEU A 3 37.42 -43.92 -38.45
N LEU A 4 38.07 -42.89 -38.99
CA LEU A 4 38.12 -41.53 -38.46
C LEU A 4 36.72 -40.91 -38.59
N ALA A 5 36.11 -40.57 -37.46
CA ALA A 5 34.96 -39.66 -37.42
C ALA A 5 35.47 -38.22 -37.37
N ALA A 6 35.35 -37.53 -38.47
CA ALA A 6 35.59 -36.08 -38.55
C ALA A 6 34.45 -35.35 -37.83
N ALA A 7 34.73 -34.80 -36.66
CA ALA A 7 33.84 -33.86 -35.98
C ALA A 7 33.88 -32.51 -36.75
N ASN A 8 32.80 -32.18 -37.41
CA ASN A 8 32.58 -30.86 -37.97
C ASN A 8 32.43 -29.84 -36.82
N LEU A 9 33.48 -29.14 -36.51
CA LEU A 9 33.46 -27.88 -35.76
C LEU A 9 32.77 -26.84 -36.64
N VAL A 10 31.48 -26.64 -36.41
CA VAL A 10 30.77 -25.45 -36.91
C VAL A 10 31.29 -24.26 -36.06
N PRO A 11 31.92 -23.26 -36.67
CA PRO A 11 32.35 -22.10 -35.92
C PRO A 11 31.09 -21.36 -35.45
N ALA A 12 31.04 -21.04 -34.15
CA ALA A 12 30.08 -20.10 -33.59
C ALA A 12 30.43 -18.66 -34.11
N ALA A 13 30.08 -18.44 -35.38
CA ALA A 13 30.22 -17.14 -36.00
C ALA A 13 28.85 -16.50 -36.11
N SER A 14 28.78 -15.27 -35.64
CA SER A 14 27.90 -14.22 -36.12
C SER A 14 26.54 -14.05 -35.44
N ALA A 15 26.58 -13.54 -34.18
CA ALA A 15 25.54 -12.64 -33.72
C ALA A 15 25.89 -11.12 -34.03
N ALA A 16 26.98 -10.89 -34.73
CA ALA A 16 27.48 -9.53 -35.05
C ALA A 16 26.92 -8.98 -36.40
N ALA A 17 26.04 -9.66 -37.07
CA ALA A 17 25.80 -9.42 -38.50
C ALA A 17 24.67 -8.45 -38.85
N ASN A 18 24.02 -7.71 -37.92
CA ASN A 18 23.00 -6.71 -38.29
C ASN A 18 22.84 -5.56 -37.26
N GLN A 19 23.89 -5.15 -36.56
CA GLN A 19 23.84 -3.94 -35.73
C GLN A 19 23.96 -2.70 -36.61
N SER A 20 22.97 -1.80 -36.53
CA SER A 20 22.97 -0.53 -37.27
C SER A 20 23.67 0.57 -36.48
N LEU A 21 23.66 0.49 -35.14
CA LEU A 21 24.31 1.44 -34.25
C LEU A 21 25.55 0.82 -33.58
N THR A 22 26.56 1.65 -33.34
CA THR A 22 27.66 1.27 -32.44
C THR A 22 27.24 1.51 -30.98
N LYS A 23 27.95 0.86 -30.04
CA LYS A 23 27.79 1.05 -28.60
C LYS A 23 27.90 2.54 -28.20
N GLU A 24 28.87 3.24 -28.74
CA GLU A 24 29.15 4.65 -28.47
C GLU A 24 27.99 5.53 -28.96
N ARG A 25 27.48 5.24 -30.17
CA ARG A 25 26.38 6.03 -30.73
C ARG A 25 25.08 5.81 -29.99
N ALA A 26 24.75 4.56 -29.63
CA ALA A 26 23.58 4.24 -28.82
C ALA A 26 23.66 4.92 -27.43
N THR A 27 24.83 4.90 -26.80
CA THR A 27 25.08 5.60 -25.53
C THR A 27 24.90 7.11 -25.69
N ALA A 28 25.47 7.72 -26.73
CA ALA A 28 25.33 9.15 -26.97
C ALA A 28 23.87 9.58 -27.15
N LEU A 29 23.09 8.84 -27.97
CA LEU A 29 21.67 9.10 -28.17
C LEU A 29 20.87 9.03 -26.86
N PHE A 30 21.19 8.05 -26.01
CA PHE A 30 20.54 7.94 -24.70
C PHE A 30 20.89 9.11 -23.78
N LEU A 31 22.15 9.52 -23.72
CA LEU A 31 22.60 10.65 -22.89
C LEU A 31 22.07 12.01 -23.38
N GLU A 32 21.83 12.16 -24.69
CA GLU A 32 21.21 13.33 -25.31
C GLU A 32 19.69 13.42 -25.06
N ASN A 33 19.05 12.34 -24.59
CA ASN A 33 17.62 12.37 -24.26
C ASN A 33 17.35 13.41 -23.16
N GLY A 34 16.43 14.35 -23.39
CA GLY A 34 16.18 15.48 -22.49
C GLY A 34 15.93 15.06 -21.05
N LYS A 35 15.08 14.04 -20.82
CA LYS A 35 14.79 13.51 -19.47
C LYS A 35 16.04 12.96 -18.79
N VAL A 36 16.89 12.27 -19.54
CA VAL A 36 18.14 11.70 -19.02
C VAL A 36 19.14 12.80 -18.74
N ALA A 37 19.35 13.72 -19.66
CA ALA A 37 20.27 14.86 -19.52
C ALA A 37 19.92 15.71 -18.29
N ASP A 38 18.66 16.13 -18.15
CA ASP A 38 18.17 16.92 -17.01
C ASP A 38 18.39 16.22 -15.66
N TRP A 39 18.24 14.90 -15.63
CA TRP A 39 18.50 14.12 -14.41
C TRP A 39 20.00 14.02 -14.13
N LEU A 40 20.81 13.72 -15.14
CA LEU A 40 22.25 13.57 -15.02
C LEU A 40 22.94 14.88 -14.59
N ASP A 41 22.42 16.05 -14.95
CA ASP A 41 22.96 17.34 -14.52
C ASP A 41 22.95 17.54 -12.99
N ARG A 42 22.21 16.72 -12.27
CA ARG A 42 22.22 16.69 -10.80
C ARG A 42 23.43 15.98 -10.20
N TYR A 43 24.24 15.31 -11.03
CA TYR A 43 25.43 14.58 -10.59
C TYR A 43 26.69 15.20 -11.18
N PRO A 44 27.81 15.21 -10.45
CA PRO A 44 29.10 15.55 -11.04
C PRO A 44 29.46 14.60 -12.18
N ARG A 45 30.16 15.10 -13.21
CA ARG A 45 30.62 14.24 -14.32
C ARG A 45 31.64 13.19 -13.86
N ALA A 46 32.49 13.55 -12.89
CA ALA A 46 33.39 12.60 -12.25
C ALA A 46 32.59 11.50 -11.54
N GLY A 47 32.96 10.26 -11.79
CA GLY A 47 32.28 9.08 -11.24
C GLY A 47 31.07 8.58 -12.04
N ARG A 48 30.64 9.25 -13.12
CA ARG A 48 29.66 8.70 -14.05
C ARG A 48 30.32 7.69 -14.98
N VAL A 49 29.71 6.52 -15.08
CA VAL A 49 30.10 5.46 -16.02
C VAL A 49 28.87 5.05 -16.81
N SER A 50 28.99 5.08 -18.13
CA SER A 50 27.94 4.62 -19.04
C SER A 50 28.38 3.31 -19.68
N ASP A 51 27.45 2.35 -19.75
CA ASP A 51 27.63 1.09 -20.45
C ASP A 51 26.41 0.79 -21.32
N ALA A 52 26.62 0.07 -22.42
CA ALA A 52 25.54 -0.36 -23.30
C ALA A 52 25.78 -1.78 -23.80
N THR A 53 24.74 -2.58 -23.77
CA THR A 53 24.70 -3.98 -24.23
C THR A 53 23.66 -4.14 -25.32
N TYR A 54 24.03 -4.83 -26.40
CA TYR A 54 23.11 -5.13 -27.50
C TYR A 54 22.24 -6.33 -27.17
N GLU A 55 20.93 -6.19 -27.33
CA GLU A 55 19.93 -7.27 -27.24
C GLU A 55 19.37 -7.53 -28.63
N PRO A 56 19.70 -8.70 -29.25
CA PRO A 56 19.22 -9.04 -30.59
C PRO A 56 17.75 -9.47 -30.62
N ASP A 57 17.22 -9.96 -29.50
CA ASP A 57 15.84 -10.42 -29.39
C ASP A 57 14.89 -9.23 -29.23
N SER A 58 14.15 -8.93 -30.29
CA SER A 58 13.16 -7.84 -30.28
C SER A 58 12.04 -8.03 -29.24
N SER A 59 11.78 -9.27 -28.78
CA SER A 59 10.79 -9.54 -27.74
C SER A 59 11.21 -8.99 -26.36
N LYS A 60 12.50 -8.78 -26.17
CA LYS A 60 13.09 -8.18 -24.97
C LYS A 60 13.28 -6.67 -25.09
N CYS A 61 13.00 -6.10 -26.24
CA CYS A 61 13.03 -4.67 -26.49
C CYS A 61 11.66 -4.02 -26.21
N SER A 62 11.59 -2.70 -26.38
CA SER A 62 10.33 -1.97 -26.21
C SER A 62 9.30 -2.35 -27.26
N ALA A 63 8.02 -2.23 -26.92
CA ALA A 63 6.94 -2.51 -27.86
C ALA A 63 7.07 -1.68 -29.15
N GLY A 64 6.95 -2.36 -30.30
CA GLY A 64 7.10 -1.73 -31.62
C GLY A 64 8.53 -1.64 -32.16
N THR A 65 9.53 -2.14 -31.44
CA THR A 65 10.91 -2.27 -31.93
C THR A 65 10.98 -3.29 -33.05
N GLN A 66 11.53 -2.92 -34.20
CA GLN A 66 11.72 -3.81 -35.36
C GLN A 66 13.18 -4.23 -35.48
N GLY A 67 13.61 -5.17 -34.70
CA GLY A 67 14.99 -5.63 -34.64
C GLY A 67 15.53 -5.63 -33.22
N GLY A 68 16.84 -5.57 -33.05
CA GLY A 68 17.46 -5.50 -31.74
C GLY A 68 17.41 -4.10 -31.12
N CYS A 69 17.77 -4.03 -29.86
CA CYS A 69 17.93 -2.76 -29.14
C CYS A 69 19.18 -2.73 -28.26
N TRP A 70 19.62 -1.52 -27.93
CA TRP A 70 20.69 -1.29 -27.01
C TRP A 70 20.14 -0.97 -25.62
N ASN A 71 20.49 -1.77 -24.63
CA ASN A 71 20.20 -1.51 -23.23
C ASN A 71 21.33 -0.61 -22.69
N VAL A 72 21.01 0.65 -22.38
CA VAL A 72 21.99 1.61 -21.86
C VAL A 72 21.76 1.81 -20.37
N THR A 73 22.85 1.80 -19.62
CA THR A 73 22.86 2.00 -18.17
C THR A 73 23.91 3.05 -17.80
N VAL A 74 23.54 3.97 -16.93
CA VAL A 74 24.43 4.99 -16.37
C VAL A 74 24.50 4.80 -14.86
N THR A 75 25.71 4.57 -14.34
CA THR A 75 26.01 4.48 -12.92
C THR A 75 26.75 5.71 -12.43
N TRP A 76 26.65 6.02 -11.14
CA TRP A 76 27.42 7.08 -10.52
C TRP A 76 27.94 6.64 -9.16
N LYS A 77 29.25 6.85 -8.97
CA LYS A 77 29.95 6.58 -7.73
C LYS A 77 30.92 7.71 -7.43
N LYS A 78 30.74 8.37 -6.30
CA LYS A 78 31.61 9.48 -5.92
C LYS A 78 32.99 9.02 -5.45
N ASN A 79 33.01 7.98 -4.65
CA ASN A 79 34.18 7.32 -4.08
C ASN A 79 33.70 5.98 -3.48
N ASP A 80 34.56 5.24 -2.80
CA ASP A 80 34.19 3.96 -2.17
C ASP A 80 33.17 4.09 -1.02
N LYS A 81 32.82 5.32 -0.60
CA LYS A 81 31.88 5.58 0.50
C LYS A 81 30.50 6.01 0.03
N VAL A 82 30.37 6.58 -1.17
CA VAL A 82 29.11 7.10 -1.70
C VAL A 82 28.86 6.49 -3.07
N ASP A 83 27.80 5.72 -3.19
CA ASP A 83 27.37 5.03 -4.40
C ASP A 83 25.87 5.23 -4.59
N ALA A 84 25.48 5.95 -5.63
CA ALA A 84 24.09 6.06 -6.05
C ALA A 84 23.67 4.90 -6.97
N GLY A 85 24.60 3.99 -7.28
CA GLY A 85 24.33 2.86 -8.17
C GLY A 85 23.91 3.28 -9.56
N VAL A 86 22.92 2.60 -10.11
CA VAL A 86 22.34 2.94 -11.42
C VAL A 86 21.45 4.16 -11.27
N ILE A 87 21.80 5.26 -11.92
CA ILE A 87 21.07 6.54 -11.87
C ILE A 87 20.17 6.78 -13.08
N ALA A 88 20.47 6.13 -14.22
CA ALA A 88 19.63 6.15 -15.41
C ALA A 88 19.79 4.83 -16.18
N THR A 89 18.70 4.36 -16.78
CA THR A 89 18.71 3.19 -17.69
C THR A 89 17.62 3.35 -18.74
N GLY A 90 17.82 2.70 -19.89
CA GLY A 90 16.81 2.72 -20.94
C GLY A 90 17.23 1.92 -22.16
N LYS A 91 16.43 2.06 -23.23
CA LYS A 91 16.63 1.33 -24.48
C LYS A 91 16.68 2.26 -25.68
N VAL A 92 17.57 1.96 -26.59
CA VAL A 92 17.70 2.63 -27.88
C VAL A 92 17.46 1.62 -28.98
N ASP A 93 16.48 1.88 -29.82
CA ASP A 93 16.17 1.03 -30.98
C ASP A 93 17.31 1.11 -31.98
N ASP A 94 17.89 -0.03 -32.34
CA ASP A 94 19.07 -0.13 -33.21
C ASP A 94 18.79 0.37 -34.62
N ARG A 95 17.58 0.15 -35.11
CA ARG A 95 17.20 0.45 -36.50
C ARG A 95 16.78 1.89 -36.70
N THR A 96 15.98 2.43 -35.75
CA THR A 96 15.40 3.76 -35.85
C THR A 96 16.25 4.84 -35.16
N SER A 97 17.29 4.45 -34.43
CA SER A 97 18.14 5.36 -33.62
C SER A 97 17.34 6.18 -32.60
N ARG A 98 16.19 5.68 -32.16
CA ARG A 98 15.32 6.37 -31.20
C ARG A 98 15.47 5.79 -29.80
N VAL A 99 15.50 6.66 -28.81
CA VAL A 99 15.35 6.25 -27.41
C VAL A 99 13.91 5.85 -27.20
N THR A 100 13.68 4.56 -26.97
CA THR A 100 12.35 3.98 -26.77
C THR A 100 11.96 3.92 -25.30
N GLU A 101 12.93 3.81 -24.40
CA GLU A 101 12.75 3.88 -22.95
C GLU A 101 13.82 4.76 -22.31
N ALA A 102 13.44 5.59 -21.34
CA ALA A 102 14.34 6.42 -20.55
C ALA A 102 13.83 6.51 -19.11
N TRP A 103 14.54 5.86 -18.20
CA TRP A 103 14.20 5.75 -16.78
C TRP A 103 15.27 6.43 -15.94
N THR A 104 14.87 7.25 -14.98
CA THR A 104 15.77 8.05 -14.13
C THR A 104 15.30 8.02 -12.68
N GLY A 105 16.23 8.13 -11.74
CA GLY A 105 15.92 8.22 -10.31
C GLY A 105 15.02 7.08 -9.82
N PRO A 106 13.85 7.38 -9.20
CA PRO A 106 12.93 6.38 -8.66
C PRO A 106 12.55 5.27 -9.65
N GLN A 107 12.49 5.59 -10.92
CA GLN A 107 12.05 4.69 -11.98
C GLN A 107 13.09 3.63 -12.34
N VAL A 108 14.34 3.78 -11.89
CA VAL A 108 15.41 2.83 -12.16
C VAL A 108 15.26 1.57 -11.31
N ALA A 109 15.19 1.75 -9.99
CA ALA A 109 15.12 0.63 -9.03
C ALA A 109 13.69 0.11 -8.83
N TRP A 110 12.72 0.99 -8.92
CA TRP A 110 11.32 0.67 -8.67
C TRP A 110 10.51 0.72 -9.97
N LYS A 111 10.28 -0.43 -10.57
CA LYS A 111 9.49 -0.53 -11.81
C LYS A 111 8.10 0.09 -11.65
N MET A 112 7.47 -0.04 -10.49
CA MET A 112 6.20 0.60 -10.16
C MET A 112 6.23 2.13 -10.31
N ALA A 113 7.39 2.76 -10.08
CA ALA A 113 7.58 4.20 -10.22
C ALA A 113 7.66 4.67 -11.69
N ARG A 114 7.63 3.77 -12.66
CA ARG A 114 7.62 4.11 -14.10
C ARG A 114 6.28 4.68 -14.56
N GLY A 115 5.24 4.52 -13.75
CA GLY A 115 3.91 4.98 -14.08
C GLY A 115 3.17 3.99 -14.95
N TYR A 116 2.22 3.31 -14.34
CA TYR A 116 1.39 2.34 -15.02
C TYR A 116 -0.05 2.49 -14.54
N GLU A 117 -0.94 2.87 -15.44
CA GLU A 117 -2.36 2.94 -15.14
C GLU A 117 -2.90 1.53 -14.82
N GLY A 118 -3.05 1.25 -13.54
CA GLY A 118 -3.47 -0.06 -13.04
C GLY A 118 -2.36 -0.88 -12.39
N ALA A 119 -1.21 -0.30 -12.06
CA ALA A 119 -0.18 -0.95 -11.25
C ALA A 119 -0.76 -1.50 -9.94
N PHE A 120 -1.64 -0.72 -9.31
CA PHE A 120 -2.47 -1.16 -8.20
C PHE A 120 -3.94 -1.16 -8.62
N GLY A 121 -4.72 -2.11 -8.14
CA GLY A 121 -6.17 -2.13 -8.30
C GLY A 121 -6.69 -2.46 -9.72
N GLY A 122 -5.85 -2.48 -10.73
CA GLY A 122 -6.25 -2.73 -12.12
C GLY A 122 -6.64 -1.46 -12.90
N ARG A 123 -6.81 -1.59 -14.22
CA ARG A 123 -6.99 -0.44 -15.12
C ARG A 123 -8.32 0.28 -14.94
N LYS A 124 -9.40 -0.45 -14.68
CA LYS A 124 -10.73 0.18 -14.60
C LYS A 124 -10.81 1.16 -13.45
N ILE A 125 -10.43 0.75 -12.22
CA ILE A 125 -10.52 1.65 -11.07
C ILE A 125 -9.64 2.88 -11.22
N ASN A 126 -8.49 2.79 -11.90
CA ASN A 126 -7.60 3.93 -12.11
C ASN A 126 -8.06 4.86 -13.24
N SER A 127 -9.03 4.44 -14.08
CA SER A 127 -9.55 5.30 -15.12
C SER A 127 -10.51 6.34 -14.55
N LEU A 128 -10.49 7.55 -15.11
CA LEU A 128 -11.38 8.65 -14.70
C LEU A 128 -12.88 8.26 -14.82
N ARG A 129 -13.23 7.33 -15.73
CA ARG A 129 -14.60 6.85 -15.93
C ARG A 129 -15.18 6.13 -14.73
N TYR A 130 -14.34 5.52 -13.88
CA TYR A 130 -14.73 4.85 -12.65
C TYR A 130 -14.41 5.72 -11.43
N TRP A 131 -13.24 6.35 -11.41
CA TRP A 131 -12.78 7.14 -10.28
C TRP A 131 -13.67 8.35 -9.97
N LEU A 132 -14.02 9.16 -10.99
CA LEU A 132 -14.85 10.34 -10.80
C LEU A 132 -16.27 10.02 -10.34
N PRO A 133 -16.98 8.99 -10.86
CA PRO A 133 -18.25 8.54 -10.29
C PRO A 133 -18.16 8.16 -8.81
N PHE A 134 -17.13 7.45 -8.37
CA PHE A 134 -16.93 7.14 -6.94
C PHE A 134 -16.77 8.44 -6.12
N CYS A 135 -15.91 9.37 -6.56
CA CYS A 135 -15.75 10.67 -5.90
C CYS A 135 -17.08 11.45 -5.83
N PHE A 136 -17.82 11.48 -6.94
CA PHE A 136 -19.11 12.16 -7.01
C PHE A 136 -20.15 11.53 -6.07
N VAL A 137 -20.29 10.21 -6.10
CA VAL A 137 -21.23 9.48 -5.25
C VAL A 137 -20.88 9.66 -3.78
N PHE A 138 -19.60 9.61 -3.41
CA PHE A 138 -19.11 9.87 -2.05
C PHE A 138 -19.53 11.27 -1.56
N LEU A 139 -19.31 12.30 -2.37
CA LEU A 139 -19.74 13.66 -2.04
C LEU A 139 -21.27 13.80 -2.03
N LEU A 140 -21.98 13.21 -2.99
CA LEU A 140 -23.44 13.27 -3.07
C LEU A 140 -24.10 12.68 -1.82
N GLY A 141 -23.56 11.61 -1.27
CA GLY A 141 -24.10 10.97 -0.08
C GLY A 141 -23.76 11.68 1.23
N LEU A 142 -22.61 12.36 1.30
CA LEU A 142 -22.06 12.83 2.57
C LEU A 142 -21.92 14.35 2.69
N ALA A 143 -21.86 15.11 1.59
CA ALA A 143 -21.66 16.55 1.66
C ALA A 143 -22.88 17.30 2.19
N ASP A 144 -22.62 18.43 2.84
CA ASP A 144 -23.66 19.39 3.25
C ASP A 144 -23.86 20.44 2.14
N PHE A 145 -24.75 20.16 1.22
CA PHE A 145 -25.07 21.06 0.08
C PHE A 145 -25.75 22.36 0.51
N ARG A 146 -26.30 22.43 1.73
CA ARG A 146 -26.88 23.65 2.28
C ARG A 146 -25.81 24.63 2.76
N ARG A 147 -24.59 24.11 3.01
CA ARG A 147 -23.42 24.87 3.47
C ARG A 147 -22.18 24.41 2.70
N PRO A 148 -22.05 24.80 1.43
CA PRO A 148 -20.99 24.29 0.54
C PRO A 148 -19.58 24.56 1.09
N LEU A 149 -19.38 25.69 1.78
CA LEU A 149 -18.09 26.08 2.40
C LEU A 149 -17.96 25.61 3.86
N SER A 150 -18.68 24.56 4.27
CA SER A 150 -18.57 24.01 5.61
C SER A 150 -17.26 23.26 5.80
N LEU A 151 -16.74 23.24 7.05
CA LEU A 151 -15.57 22.43 7.42
C LEU A 151 -15.78 20.94 7.08
N ARG A 152 -17.00 20.43 7.20
CA ARG A 152 -17.34 19.07 6.79
C ARG A 152 -17.04 18.81 5.31
N ASN A 153 -17.45 19.70 4.43
CA ASN A 153 -17.19 19.56 3.00
C ASN A 153 -15.70 19.69 2.70
N LEU A 154 -15.01 20.60 3.39
CA LEU A 154 -13.55 20.69 3.28
C LEU A 154 -12.85 19.42 3.73
N ASP A 155 -13.30 18.79 4.82
CA ASP A 155 -12.80 17.51 5.31
C ASP A 155 -12.98 16.39 4.25
N LEU A 156 -14.17 16.33 3.59
CA LEU A 156 -14.44 15.36 2.51
C LEU A 156 -13.58 15.63 1.27
N VAL A 157 -13.40 16.89 0.90
CA VAL A 157 -12.51 17.28 -0.20
C VAL A 157 -11.06 16.94 0.11
N ALA A 158 -10.60 17.15 1.35
CA ALA A 158 -9.26 16.76 1.78
C ALA A 158 -9.04 15.24 1.65
N LEU A 159 -10.03 14.41 2.01
CA LEU A 159 -9.99 12.96 1.80
C LEU A 159 -9.89 12.59 0.31
N LEU A 160 -10.58 13.31 -0.56
CA LEU A 160 -10.54 13.04 -2.01
C LEU A 160 -9.29 13.63 -2.69
N SER A 161 -8.62 14.61 -2.09
CA SER A 161 -7.46 15.29 -2.71
C SER A 161 -6.23 14.40 -2.89
N PHE A 162 -6.13 13.28 -2.17
CA PHE A 162 -5.15 12.24 -2.46
C PHE A 162 -5.23 11.73 -3.91
N SER A 163 -6.38 11.88 -4.58
CA SER A 163 -6.57 11.52 -5.98
C SER A 163 -5.62 12.26 -6.92
N VAL A 164 -5.26 13.50 -6.59
CA VAL A 164 -4.33 14.30 -7.39
C VAL A 164 -2.93 13.68 -7.34
N SER A 165 -2.48 13.30 -6.15
CA SER A 165 -1.21 12.59 -5.97
C SER A 165 -1.19 11.25 -6.72
N LEU A 166 -2.26 10.44 -6.60
CA LEU A 166 -2.38 9.16 -7.29
C LEU A 166 -2.35 9.34 -8.82
N TRP A 167 -2.97 10.39 -9.32
CA TRP A 167 -2.95 10.69 -10.76
C TRP A 167 -1.51 10.90 -11.26
N PHE A 168 -0.70 11.71 -10.57
CA PHE A 168 0.72 11.90 -10.90
C PHE A 168 1.53 10.62 -10.76
N PHE A 169 1.23 9.79 -9.76
CA PHE A 169 1.87 8.48 -9.58
C PHE A 169 1.62 7.57 -10.79
N ASN A 170 0.38 7.46 -11.22
CA ASN A 170 -0.01 6.64 -12.37
C ASN A 170 0.64 7.10 -13.71
N HIS A 171 1.18 8.32 -13.73
CA HIS A 171 1.92 8.87 -14.88
C HIS A 171 3.46 8.89 -14.66
N GLY A 172 3.96 8.24 -13.61
CA GLY A 172 5.39 8.14 -13.32
C GLY A 172 6.04 9.41 -12.76
N ASN A 173 5.26 10.43 -12.40
CA ASN A 173 5.75 11.70 -11.88
C ASN A 173 5.93 11.65 -10.35
N ILE A 174 6.85 10.81 -9.87
CA ILE A 174 7.01 10.51 -8.44
C ILE A 174 7.39 11.75 -7.63
N PHE A 175 8.32 12.58 -8.13
CA PHE A 175 8.74 13.80 -7.43
C PHE A 175 7.64 14.87 -7.32
N THR A 176 6.58 14.78 -8.12
CA THR A 176 5.37 15.61 -7.96
C THR A 176 4.34 14.89 -7.10
N SER A 177 4.14 13.59 -7.32
CA SER A 177 3.13 12.77 -6.65
C SER A 177 3.34 12.72 -5.14
N VAL A 178 4.54 12.36 -4.70
CA VAL A 178 4.84 12.12 -3.27
C VAL A 178 4.63 13.36 -2.40
N PRO A 179 5.10 14.58 -2.74
CA PRO A 179 4.83 15.75 -1.92
C PRO A 179 3.34 16.07 -1.75
N LEU A 180 2.51 15.74 -2.73
CA LEU A 180 1.08 16.05 -2.73
C LEU A 180 0.26 15.19 -1.74
N VAL A 181 0.84 14.16 -1.13
CA VAL A 181 0.14 13.40 -0.08
C VAL A 181 0.20 14.09 1.29
N TYR A 182 1.23 14.91 1.53
CA TYR A 182 1.46 15.50 2.85
C TYR A 182 0.44 16.59 3.23
N PRO A 183 0.02 17.52 2.36
CA PRO A 183 -0.97 18.52 2.71
C PRO A 183 -2.28 17.93 3.24
N PRO A 184 -2.96 16.98 2.59
CA PRO A 184 -4.16 16.36 3.14
C PRO A 184 -3.89 15.55 4.42
N LEU A 185 -2.75 14.85 4.54
CA LEU A 185 -2.39 14.16 5.78
C LEU A 185 -2.24 15.13 6.95
N VAL A 186 -1.51 16.23 6.77
CA VAL A 186 -1.33 17.28 7.81
C VAL A 186 -2.67 17.93 8.18
N TYR A 187 -3.50 18.25 7.18
CA TYR A 187 -4.83 18.80 7.43
C TYR A 187 -5.70 17.83 8.25
N LEU A 188 -5.80 16.58 7.84
CA LEU A 188 -6.61 15.57 8.54
C LEU A 188 -6.06 15.27 9.93
N LEU A 189 -4.73 15.24 10.11
CA LEU A 189 -4.10 15.12 11.42
C LEU A 189 -4.54 16.25 12.35
N ALA A 190 -4.42 17.51 11.90
CA ALA A 190 -4.83 18.68 12.67
C ALA A 190 -6.32 18.65 13.03
N ARG A 191 -7.17 18.21 12.06
CA ARG A 191 -8.62 18.04 12.28
C ARG A 191 -8.92 16.98 13.33
N CYS A 192 -8.28 15.83 13.25
CA CYS A 192 -8.45 14.73 14.19
C CYS A 192 -7.96 15.10 15.59
N VAL A 193 -6.80 15.74 15.71
CA VAL A 193 -6.28 16.24 16.98
C VAL A 193 -7.25 17.27 17.57
N TRP A 194 -7.74 18.22 16.78
CA TRP A 194 -8.70 19.22 17.22
C TRP A 194 -9.99 18.60 17.77
N ILE A 195 -10.60 17.65 17.05
CA ILE A 195 -11.82 16.96 17.48
C ILE A 195 -11.52 16.12 18.74
N GLY A 196 -10.39 15.41 18.75
CA GLY A 196 -9.98 14.53 19.83
C GLY A 196 -9.71 15.27 21.14
N VAL A 197 -9.06 16.42 21.10
CA VAL A 197 -8.77 17.23 22.28
C VAL A 197 -10.03 17.95 22.79
N ARG A 198 -10.79 18.57 21.89
CA ARG A 198 -11.98 19.35 22.29
C ARG A 198 -13.19 18.48 22.64
N GLY A 199 -13.28 17.26 22.15
CA GLY A 199 -14.39 16.35 22.39
C GLY A 199 -15.74 16.86 21.86
N ARG A 200 -15.72 17.85 20.98
CA ARG A 200 -16.92 18.43 20.40
C ARG A 200 -17.12 17.92 18.98
N PRO A 201 -18.31 17.40 18.64
CA PRO A 201 -18.59 16.98 17.29
C PRO A 201 -18.50 18.16 16.32
N VAL A 202 -18.18 17.86 15.07
CA VAL A 202 -18.34 18.83 13.97
C VAL A 202 -19.80 19.28 13.96
N ARG A 203 -20.03 20.60 13.79
CA ARG A 203 -21.36 21.19 13.92
C ARG A 203 -22.41 20.38 13.17
N ALA A 204 -23.49 20.02 13.90
CA ALA A 204 -24.53 19.14 13.38
C ALA A 204 -25.07 19.62 12.04
N ALA A 205 -24.86 18.84 11.00
CA ALA A 205 -25.53 18.99 9.72
C ALA A 205 -26.84 18.17 9.74
N ARG A 206 -27.88 18.67 9.10
CA ARG A 206 -29.08 17.84 8.85
C ARG A 206 -28.73 16.81 7.78
N PRO A 207 -29.04 15.52 7.99
CA PRO A 207 -28.82 14.52 6.96
C PRO A 207 -29.58 14.86 5.69
N LEU A 208 -28.91 14.76 4.53
CA LEU A 208 -29.59 14.93 3.24
C LEU A 208 -30.43 13.70 2.90
N TRP A 209 -29.90 12.51 3.24
CA TRP A 209 -30.47 11.22 2.89
C TRP A 209 -30.99 10.46 4.13
N LYS A 210 -32.07 9.72 3.95
CA LYS A 210 -32.58 8.79 4.95
C LYS A 210 -31.60 7.60 5.11
N PRO A 211 -31.47 7.00 6.31
CA PRO A 211 -30.58 5.85 6.53
C PRO A 211 -30.81 4.69 5.55
N ALA A 212 -32.07 4.39 5.22
CA ALA A 212 -32.42 3.33 4.28
C ALA A 212 -31.87 3.58 2.87
N VAL A 213 -31.86 4.84 2.41
CA VAL A 213 -31.34 5.21 1.08
C VAL A 213 -29.81 5.03 1.06
N LEU A 214 -29.11 5.51 2.09
CA LEU A 214 -27.66 5.34 2.20
C LEU A 214 -27.28 3.86 2.27
N LEU A 215 -28.03 3.07 3.05
CA LEU A 215 -27.76 1.63 3.17
C LEU A 215 -28.02 0.89 1.86
N ALA A 216 -29.14 1.17 1.18
CA ALA A 216 -29.44 0.57 -0.12
C ALA A 216 -28.36 0.91 -1.16
N ALA A 217 -27.94 2.18 -1.21
CA ALA A 217 -26.87 2.61 -2.08
C ALA A 217 -25.54 1.92 -1.72
N ALA A 218 -25.21 1.80 -0.44
CA ALA A 218 -24.01 1.11 0.03
C ALA A 218 -24.02 -0.37 -0.37
N VAL A 219 -25.13 -1.09 -0.20
CA VAL A 219 -25.27 -2.50 -0.60
C VAL A 219 -25.06 -2.65 -2.11
N PHE A 220 -25.68 -1.76 -2.91
CA PHE A 220 -25.49 -1.77 -4.35
C PHE A 220 -24.03 -1.53 -4.73
N ILE A 221 -23.37 -0.53 -4.12
CA ILE A 221 -21.96 -0.19 -4.40
C ILE A 221 -21.06 -1.36 -3.97
N ILE A 222 -21.28 -1.99 -2.81
CA ILE A 222 -20.51 -3.17 -2.36
C ILE A 222 -20.66 -4.31 -3.37
N GLY A 223 -21.86 -4.59 -3.84
CA GLY A 223 -22.07 -5.60 -4.89
C GLY A 223 -21.32 -5.27 -6.18
N PHE A 224 -21.37 -4.00 -6.61
CA PHE A 224 -20.61 -3.51 -7.76
C PHE A 224 -19.08 -3.65 -7.55
N ARG A 225 -18.58 -3.32 -6.35
CA ARG A 225 -17.17 -3.47 -5.97
C ARG A 225 -16.71 -4.92 -6.06
N ILE A 226 -17.50 -5.85 -5.54
CA ILE A 226 -17.22 -7.30 -5.61
C ILE A 226 -17.15 -7.73 -7.07
N GLY A 227 -18.15 -7.36 -7.89
CA GLY A 227 -18.15 -7.66 -9.32
C GLY A 227 -16.92 -7.10 -10.05
N LEU A 228 -16.55 -5.86 -9.73
CA LEU A 228 -15.39 -5.21 -10.33
C LEU A 228 -14.07 -5.87 -9.88
N ASN A 229 -13.95 -6.26 -8.60
CA ASN A 229 -12.79 -6.99 -8.09
C ASN A 229 -12.59 -8.32 -8.86
N LEU A 230 -13.65 -9.10 -9.04
CA LEU A 230 -13.56 -10.38 -9.74
C LEU A 230 -13.30 -10.22 -11.24
N ALA A 231 -13.72 -9.11 -11.86
CA ALA A 231 -13.64 -8.91 -13.30
C ALA A 231 -12.35 -8.21 -13.77
N ASP A 232 -11.77 -7.33 -12.96
CA ASP A 232 -10.72 -6.40 -13.42
C ASP A 232 -9.71 -5.97 -12.37
N SER A 233 -9.59 -6.64 -11.24
CA SER A 233 -8.61 -6.29 -10.22
C SER A 233 -7.25 -6.95 -10.45
N ASN A 234 -6.20 -6.40 -9.82
CA ASN A 234 -4.88 -7.02 -9.75
C ASN A 234 -4.66 -7.63 -8.37
N VAL A 235 -3.89 -8.71 -8.31
CA VAL A 235 -3.26 -9.16 -7.06
C VAL A 235 -1.82 -8.70 -7.11
N ILE A 236 -1.44 -7.76 -6.27
CA ILE A 236 -0.04 -7.36 -6.17
C ILE A 236 0.73 -8.34 -5.26
N ASP A 237 2.05 -8.17 -5.20
CA ASP A 237 2.98 -9.01 -4.43
C ASP A 237 2.52 -9.31 -3.00
N VAL A 238 1.92 -8.35 -2.31
CA VAL A 238 1.41 -8.47 -0.94
C VAL A 238 0.30 -9.52 -0.81
N GLY A 239 -0.65 -9.54 -1.74
CA GLY A 239 -1.74 -10.52 -1.75
C GLY A 239 -1.23 -11.92 -2.09
N TYR A 240 -0.30 -12.00 -3.03
CA TYR A 240 0.39 -13.24 -3.35
C TYR A 240 1.14 -13.80 -2.13
N ALA A 241 1.89 -12.95 -1.42
CA ALA A 241 2.57 -13.32 -0.18
C ALA A 241 1.58 -13.87 0.87
N GLY A 242 0.40 -13.28 0.99
CA GLY A 242 -0.65 -13.76 1.89
C GLY A 242 -1.07 -15.21 1.62
N VAL A 243 -1.35 -15.56 0.35
CA VAL A 243 -1.79 -16.93 0.02
C VAL A 243 -0.66 -17.95 0.13
N ILE A 244 0.57 -17.59 -0.19
CA ILE A 244 1.73 -18.47 0.03
C ILE A 244 1.92 -18.73 1.52
N GLY A 245 1.90 -17.68 2.35
CA GLY A 245 2.01 -17.82 3.79
C GLY A 245 0.93 -18.74 4.37
N ALA A 246 -0.34 -18.57 3.93
CA ALA A 246 -1.44 -19.45 4.33
C ALA A 246 -1.20 -20.91 3.89
N GLN A 247 -0.70 -21.13 2.69
CA GLN A 247 -0.35 -22.48 2.20
C GLN A 247 0.75 -23.10 3.05
N ARG A 248 1.82 -22.35 3.37
CA ARG A 248 2.90 -22.83 4.23
C ARG A 248 2.39 -23.23 5.61
N ILE A 249 1.62 -22.36 6.27
CA ILE A 249 1.00 -22.64 7.57
C ILE A 249 0.11 -23.90 7.50
N SER A 250 -0.73 -24.01 6.47
CA SER A 250 -1.61 -25.17 6.29
C SER A 250 -0.84 -26.47 6.05
N SER A 251 0.36 -26.39 5.53
CA SER A 251 1.27 -27.52 5.31
C SER A 251 2.21 -27.80 6.51
N GLY A 252 2.01 -27.11 7.65
CA GLY A 252 2.86 -27.27 8.83
C GLY A 252 4.25 -26.64 8.68
N VAL A 253 4.42 -25.67 7.78
CA VAL A 253 5.69 -24.99 7.50
C VAL A 253 5.57 -23.52 7.90
N MET A 254 6.59 -23.00 8.59
CA MET A 254 6.71 -21.58 8.90
C MET A 254 6.82 -20.75 7.61
N PRO A 255 6.08 -19.62 7.46
CA PRO A 255 6.16 -18.80 6.24
C PRO A 255 7.54 -18.17 6.01
N TYR A 256 8.19 -17.71 7.09
CA TYR A 256 9.44 -16.94 7.03
C TYR A 256 10.59 -17.76 6.49
N ASP A 257 11.32 -17.22 5.51
CA ASP A 257 12.40 -17.84 4.75
C ASP A 257 12.00 -19.10 3.93
N ASN A 258 10.70 -19.33 3.76
CA ASN A 258 10.15 -20.49 3.03
C ASN A 258 9.30 -20.08 1.82
N PHE A 259 9.52 -18.90 1.26
CA PHE A 259 8.85 -18.45 0.03
C PHE A 259 9.49 -19.07 -1.20
N PRO A 260 8.74 -19.27 -2.30
CA PRO A 260 9.27 -19.76 -3.56
C PRO A 260 10.37 -18.84 -4.11
N LYS A 261 11.40 -19.44 -4.71
CA LYS A 261 12.49 -18.71 -5.36
C LYS A 261 12.08 -18.26 -6.78
N GLU A 262 12.74 -17.20 -7.27
CA GLU A 262 12.41 -16.57 -8.57
C GLU A 262 12.66 -17.48 -9.79
N ASP A 263 13.55 -18.45 -9.69
CA ASP A 263 13.95 -19.34 -10.80
C ASP A 263 12.79 -20.12 -11.43
N GLU A 264 11.66 -20.23 -10.73
CA GLU A 264 10.46 -20.91 -11.22
C GLU A 264 9.50 -19.98 -12.00
N LEU A 265 9.78 -18.67 -12.06
CA LEU A 265 8.90 -17.68 -12.66
C LEU A 265 9.05 -17.63 -14.16
N LYS A 266 7.94 -17.72 -14.87
CA LYS A 266 7.89 -17.58 -16.34
C LYS A 266 7.30 -16.23 -16.69
N ALA A 267 7.98 -15.51 -17.59
CA ALA A 267 7.43 -14.30 -18.17
C ALA A 267 6.06 -14.57 -18.83
N CYS A 268 5.09 -13.72 -18.58
CA CYS A 268 3.76 -13.82 -19.18
C CYS A 268 3.72 -13.37 -20.65
N GLY A 269 4.74 -12.66 -21.12
CA GLY A 269 4.78 -12.10 -22.46
C GLY A 269 5.78 -10.95 -22.59
N PRO A 270 5.72 -10.19 -23.69
CA PRO A 270 6.60 -9.05 -23.90
C PRO A 270 6.36 -7.96 -22.86
N ALA A 271 7.31 -7.04 -22.73
CA ALA A 271 7.17 -5.85 -21.90
C ALA A 271 5.88 -5.08 -22.25
N ASP A 272 5.21 -4.57 -21.22
CA ASP A 272 4.04 -3.72 -21.41
C ASP A 272 4.43 -2.31 -21.91
N SER A 273 3.44 -1.41 -22.06
CA SER A 273 3.68 -0.03 -22.51
C SER A 273 4.58 0.79 -21.58
N ALA A 274 4.78 0.33 -20.34
CA ALA A 274 5.70 0.91 -19.38
C ALA A 274 7.11 0.26 -19.41
N GLY A 275 7.32 -0.70 -20.32
CA GLY A 275 8.58 -1.45 -20.43
C GLY A 275 8.75 -2.51 -19.34
N GLU A 276 7.68 -2.89 -18.62
CA GLU A 276 7.76 -3.90 -17.58
C GLU A 276 7.41 -5.29 -18.08
N ILE A 277 8.27 -6.25 -17.79
CA ILE A 277 7.99 -7.66 -17.99
C ILE A 277 7.27 -8.18 -16.76
N ARG A 278 6.08 -8.72 -16.97
CA ARG A 278 5.29 -9.38 -15.94
C ARG A 278 5.59 -10.87 -15.97
N ASP A 279 5.67 -11.49 -14.84
CA ASP A 279 6.19 -12.84 -14.68
C ASP A 279 5.16 -13.86 -14.16
N ARG A 280 3.94 -13.43 -13.84
CA ARG A 280 2.86 -14.31 -13.39
C ARG A 280 1.49 -13.91 -13.95
N ILE A 281 0.60 -14.89 -14.12
CA ILE A 281 -0.76 -14.68 -14.59
C ILE A 281 -1.72 -14.59 -13.42
N GLN A 282 -2.55 -13.53 -13.39
CA GLN A 282 -3.63 -13.33 -12.44
C GLN A 282 -4.89 -14.13 -12.78
N PHE A 283 -5.82 -14.22 -11.81
CA PHE A 283 -7.12 -14.84 -12.00
C PHE A 283 -7.88 -14.28 -13.20
N ASN A 284 -7.79 -13.00 -13.47
CA ASN A 284 -8.41 -12.31 -14.60
C ASN A 284 -7.63 -12.45 -15.93
N GLY A 285 -6.61 -13.30 -15.97
CA GLY A 285 -5.76 -13.52 -17.15
C GLY A 285 -4.68 -12.46 -17.38
N ARG A 286 -4.54 -11.47 -16.49
CA ARG A 286 -3.50 -10.44 -16.59
C ARG A 286 -2.19 -10.93 -16.02
N CYS A 287 -1.11 -10.38 -16.53
CA CYS A 287 0.23 -10.60 -15.99
C CYS A 287 0.57 -9.58 -14.89
N GLU A 288 1.30 -10.00 -13.87
CA GLU A 288 1.71 -9.18 -12.74
C GLU A 288 3.15 -9.54 -12.29
N SER A 289 3.85 -8.58 -11.69
CA SER A 289 5.21 -8.80 -11.17
C SER A 289 5.20 -9.60 -9.86
N ALA A 290 6.20 -10.44 -9.65
CA ALA A 290 6.44 -11.15 -8.42
C ALA A 290 7.38 -10.36 -7.48
N ASN A 291 7.28 -10.66 -6.18
CA ASN A 291 8.22 -10.21 -5.18
C ASN A 291 8.68 -11.42 -4.34
N PRO A 292 9.96 -11.82 -4.44
CA PRO A 292 10.50 -12.96 -3.71
C PRO A 292 10.58 -12.71 -2.21
N LEU A 293 10.58 -11.44 -1.78
CA LEU A 293 10.64 -11.05 -0.37
C LEU A 293 9.24 -10.89 0.25
N GLY A 294 8.34 -11.84 -0.03
CA GLY A 294 6.97 -11.80 0.47
C GLY A 294 6.82 -12.10 1.96
N ASP A 295 7.86 -12.56 2.65
CA ASP A 295 7.87 -12.95 4.05
C ASP A 295 8.23 -11.80 5.02
N THR A 296 7.86 -10.55 4.68
CA THR A 296 8.20 -9.33 5.43
C THR A 296 7.08 -8.78 6.29
N TYR A 297 5.99 -9.53 6.46
CA TYR A 297 4.79 -9.09 7.19
C TYR A 297 4.66 -9.79 8.55
N GLY A 298 3.82 -9.25 9.43
CA GLY A 298 3.47 -9.89 10.70
C GLY A 298 2.69 -11.20 10.49
N PRO A 299 2.63 -12.08 11.50
CA PRO A 299 2.01 -13.40 11.37
C PRO A 299 0.54 -13.36 10.97
N VAL A 300 -0.23 -12.42 11.51
CA VAL A 300 -1.66 -12.25 11.20
C VAL A 300 -1.89 -11.91 9.72
N ALA A 301 -0.91 -11.30 9.05
CA ALA A 301 -1.02 -11.01 7.62
C ALA A 301 -1.12 -12.28 6.76
N TYR A 302 -0.57 -13.41 7.22
CA TYR A 302 -0.68 -14.70 6.54
C TYR A 302 -1.87 -15.52 7.06
N GLU A 303 -2.08 -15.53 8.37
CA GLU A 303 -3.19 -16.25 9.01
C GLU A 303 -4.56 -15.77 8.50
N ALA A 304 -4.70 -14.49 8.22
CA ALA A 304 -5.94 -13.93 7.68
C ALA A 304 -6.32 -14.47 6.29
N TYR A 305 -5.37 -15.04 5.55
CA TYR A 305 -5.64 -15.68 4.26
C TYR A 305 -6.04 -17.16 4.38
N LEU A 306 -5.91 -17.78 5.56
CA LEU A 306 -6.26 -19.20 5.77
C LEU A 306 -7.69 -19.54 5.34
N PRO A 307 -8.74 -18.77 5.71
CA PRO A 307 -10.10 -19.08 5.26
C PRO A 307 -10.24 -19.05 3.74
N GLY A 308 -9.67 -18.06 3.08
CA GLY A 308 -9.67 -17.95 1.63
C GLY A 308 -8.92 -19.10 0.97
N TYR A 309 -7.77 -19.46 1.52
CA TYR A 309 -6.96 -20.59 1.07
C TYR A 309 -7.69 -21.94 1.23
N TRP A 310 -8.30 -22.20 2.38
CA TRP A 310 -9.02 -23.46 2.59
C TRP A 310 -10.24 -23.63 1.67
N ILE A 311 -10.87 -22.52 1.26
CA ILE A 311 -12.04 -22.55 0.37
C ILE A 311 -11.62 -22.66 -1.10
N ARG A 312 -10.54 -21.99 -1.52
CA ARG A 312 -10.20 -21.84 -2.93
C ARG A 312 -8.87 -22.48 -3.32
N GLY A 313 -8.00 -22.77 -2.34
CA GLY A 313 -6.68 -23.34 -2.58
C GLY A 313 -5.73 -22.40 -3.33
N TRP A 314 -4.58 -22.95 -3.67
CA TRP A 314 -3.58 -22.37 -4.57
C TRP A 314 -2.88 -23.50 -5.32
N SER A 315 -2.62 -23.30 -6.61
CA SER A 315 -2.02 -24.30 -7.50
C SER A 315 -0.54 -24.60 -7.21
N GLY A 316 0.12 -23.81 -6.37
CA GLY A 316 1.57 -23.88 -6.16
C GLY A 316 2.39 -23.16 -7.22
N LYS A 317 1.75 -22.47 -8.16
CA LYS A 317 2.39 -21.71 -9.24
C LYS A 317 2.00 -20.24 -9.19
N TRP A 318 2.78 -19.41 -9.88
CA TRP A 318 2.49 -18.00 -10.07
C TRP A 318 1.38 -17.80 -11.10
N ASP A 319 0.16 -18.16 -10.75
CA ASP A 319 -1.00 -18.12 -11.63
C ASP A 319 -2.21 -17.47 -10.93
N LYS A 320 -3.41 -17.84 -11.34
CA LYS A 320 -4.67 -17.38 -10.78
C LYS A 320 -4.69 -17.50 -9.24
N LEU A 321 -5.10 -16.46 -8.55
CA LEU A 321 -5.08 -16.36 -7.10
C LEU A 321 -6.48 -16.15 -6.50
N PRO A 322 -7.45 -17.07 -6.71
CA PRO A 322 -8.83 -16.88 -6.27
C PRO A 322 -8.98 -16.77 -4.75
N ALA A 323 -8.08 -17.38 -3.97
CA ALA A 323 -8.06 -17.26 -2.52
C ALA A 323 -7.77 -15.82 -2.06
N VAL A 324 -6.93 -15.09 -2.80
CA VAL A 324 -6.60 -13.69 -2.51
C VAL A 324 -7.80 -12.78 -2.76
N HIS A 325 -8.48 -12.94 -3.92
CA HIS A 325 -9.70 -12.20 -4.22
C HIS A 325 -10.78 -12.43 -3.16
N LEU A 326 -10.99 -13.68 -2.77
CA LEU A 326 -11.97 -14.03 -1.73
C LEU A 326 -11.61 -13.37 -0.38
N THR A 327 -10.35 -13.43 0.03
CA THR A 327 -9.89 -12.81 1.28
C THR A 327 -10.10 -11.29 1.25
N SER A 328 -9.71 -10.62 0.16
CA SER A 328 -9.91 -9.17 0.00
C SER A 328 -11.38 -8.78 0.09
N ILE A 329 -12.27 -9.53 -0.55
CA ILE A 329 -13.72 -9.30 -0.50
C ILE A 329 -14.27 -9.52 0.92
N ILE A 330 -13.86 -10.59 1.60
CA ILE A 330 -14.28 -10.85 2.99
C ILE A 330 -13.91 -9.68 3.89
N PHE A 331 -12.66 -9.23 3.86
CA PHE A 331 -12.19 -8.15 4.74
C PHE A 331 -12.79 -6.78 4.37
N ASP A 332 -13.03 -6.50 3.08
CA ASP A 332 -13.76 -5.32 2.63
C ASP A 332 -15.20 -5.27 3.20
N VAL A 333 -15.92 -6.38 3.12
CA VAL A 333 -17.27 -6.50 3.67
C VAL A 333 -17.26 -6.43 5.19
N LEU A 334 -16.29 -7.05 5.87
CA LEU A 334 -16.14 -6.98 7.32
C LEU A 334 -15.86 -5.54 7.80
N CYS A 335 -15.06 -4.76 7.08
CA CYS A 335 -14.89 -3.34 7.38
C CYS A 335 -16.21 -2.57 7.32
N ALA A 336 -16.99 -2.76 6.25
CA ALA A 336 -18.29 -2.12 6.09
C ALA A 336 -19.26 -2.52 7.22
N LEU A 337 -19.33 -3.82 7.54
CA LEU A 337 -20.18 -4.35 8.62
C LEU A 337 -19.77 -3.78 9.98
N GLY A 338 -18.49 -3.85 10.32
CA GLY A 338 -17.97 -3.34 11.59
C GLY A 338 -18.22 -1.84 11.78
N LEU A 339 -18.07 -1.05 10.70
CA LEU A 339 -18.39 0.38 10.69
C LEU A 339 -19.89 0.62 10.90
N GLY A 340 -20.75 -0.17 10.26
CA GLY A 340 -22.18 -0.12 10.48
C GLY A 340 -22.55 -0.37 11.94
N LEU A 341 -21.98 -1.44 12.54
CA LEU A 341 -22.19 -1.80 13.94
C LEU A 341 -21.69 -0.72 14.90
N ALA A 342 -20.50 -0.16 14.66
CA ALA A 342 -19.95 0.93 15.46
C ALA A 342 -20.82 2.20 15.36
N GLY A 343 -21.25 2.55 14.15
CA GLY A 343 -22.13 3.68 13.92
C GLY A 343 -23.49 3.53 14.61
N LEU A 344 -24.12 2.36 14.50
CA LEU A 344 -25.37 2.03 15.20
C LEU A 344 -25.23 2.16 16.72
N ARG A 345 -24.13 1.63 17.27
CA ARG A 345 -23.87 1.64 18.71
C ARG A 345 -23.67 3.02 19.27
N PHE A 346 -22.92 3.88 18.60
CA PHE A 346 -22.47 5.16 19.15
C PHE A 346 -23.24 6.38 18.65
N GLY A 347 -23.93 6.30 17.51
CA GLY A 347 -24.60 7.45 16.89
C GLY A 347 -25.93 7.15 16.20
N GLY A 348 -26.45 5.91 16.33
CA GLY A 348 -27.76 5.52 15.81
C GLY A 348 -27.77 5.15 14.32
N ARG A 349 -28.98 4.94 13.81
CA ARG A 349 -29.21 4.35 12.47
C ARG A 349 -28.57 5.16 11.34
N TRP A 350 -28.66 6.50 11.43
CA TRP A 350 -28.09 7.35 10.39
C TRP A 350 -26.56 7.22 10.35
N LEU A 351 -25.88 7.29 11.49
CA LEU A 351 -24.42 7.17 11.52
C LEU A 351 -23.98 5.79 11.02
N GLY A 352 -24.68 4.71 11.42
CA GLY A 352 -24.40 3.38 10.93
C GLY A 352 -24.48 3.28 9.41
N ALA A 353 -25.59 3.76 8.81
CA ALA A 353 -25.77 3.76 7.37
C ALA A 353 -24.76 4.67 6.64
N ALA A 354 -24.48 5.85 7.20
CA ALA A 354 -23.53 6.80 6.62
C ALA A 354 -22.09 6.28 6.62
N LEU A 355 -21.67 5.54 7.65
CA LEU A 355 -20.34 4.94 7.72
C LEU A 355 -20.18 3.78 6.73
N VAL A 356 -21.21 2.90 6.61
CA VAL A 356 -21.22 1.84 5.59
C VAL A 356 -21.15 2.46 4.19
N PHE A 357 -21.94 3.49 3.94
CA PHE A 357 -21.95 4.21 2.67
C PHE A 357 -20.60 4.89 2.40
N ALA A 358 -20.03 5.57 3.41
CA ALA A 358 -18.73 6.22 3.29
C ALA A 358 -17.64 5.23 2.89
N TRP A 359 -17.60 4.07 3.53
CA TRP A 359 -16.67 2.99 3.19
C TRP A 359 -16.89 2.48 1.76
N ALA A 360 -18.14 2.18 1.41
CA ALA A 360 -18.48 1.64 0.10
C ALA A 360 -18.18 2.62 -1.05
N ALA A 361 -18.45 3.92 -0.86
CA ALA A 361 -18.34 4.94 -1.90
C ALA A 361 -16.95 5.60 -1.98
N PHE A 362 -16.09 5.47 -0.98
CA PHE A 362 -14.78 6.12 -0.98
C PHE A 362 -13.84 5.44 -1.98
N PRO A 363 -13.24 6.19 -2.95
CA PRO A 363 -12.48 5.58 -4.02
C PRO A 363 -11.23 4.84 -3.53
N PHE A 364 -10.58 5.29 -2.44
CA PHE A 364 -9.37 4.63 -1.94
C PHE A 364 -9.62 3.32 -1.21
N THR A 365 -10.78 3.12 -0.58
CA THR A 365 -11.16 1.79 -0.06
C THR A 365 -11.41 0.82 -1.20
N GLN A 366 -12.02 1.29 -2.30
CA GLN A 366 -12.16 0.48 -3.51
C GLN A 366 -10.80 0.15 -4.14
N TYR A 367 -9.92 1.13 -4.24
CA TYR A 367 -8.57 0.98 -4.77
C TYR A 367 -7.76 -0.08 -4.01
N ALA A 368 -7.79 -0.02 -2.66
CA ALA A 368 -7.11 -0.99 -1.82
C ALA A 368 -7.74 -2.40 -1.95
N SER A 369 -9.07 -2.51 -1.96
CA SER A 369 -9.78 -3.77 -2.18
C SER A 369 -9.42 -4.40 -3.53
N MET A 370 -9.32 -3.60 -4.59
CA MET A 370 -8.97 -4.07 -5.93
C MET A 370 -7.47 -4.34 -6.12
N SER A 371 -6.62 -3.86 -5.22
CA SER A 371 -5.19 -4.21 -5.20
C SER A 371 -4.95 -5.57 -4.53
N ASN A 372 -5.98 -6.13 -3.90
CA ASN A 372 -5.99 -7.44 -3.26
C ASN A 372 -4.83 -7.63 -2.27
N THR A 373 -4.63 -6.63 -1.41
CA THR A 373 -3.56 -6.60 -0.42
C THR A 373 -4.06 -6.91 0.98
N ASN A 374 -3.14 -7.03 1.94
CA ASN A 374 -3.47 -7.16 3.36
C ASN A 374 -3.89 -5.83 4.02
N ASP A 375 -3.97 -4.73 3.27
CA ASP A 375 -4.29 -3.40 3.81
C ASP A 375 -5.73 -3.27 4.28
N MET A 376 -6.64 -4.14 3.81
CA MET A 376 -8.01 -4.21 4.31
C MET A 376 -8.12 -5.00 5.63
N ILE A 377 -7.12 -5.84 5.95
CA ILE A 377 -7.09 -6.64 7.17
C ILE A 377 -6.75 -5.74 8.38
N VAL A 378 -5.85 -4.79 8.19
CA VAL A 378 -5.41 -3.86 9.23
C VAL A 378 -6.57 -3.13 9.93
N PRO A 379 -7.46 -2.42 9.22
CA PRO A 379 -8.53 -1.66 9.84
C PRO A 379 -9.63 -2.53 10.45
N VAL A 380 -9.88 -3.74 9.94
CA VAL A 380 -10.96 -4.61 10.44
C VAL A 380 -10.85 -4.83 11.93
N PHE A 381 -9.68 -5.23 12.41
CA PHE A 381 -9.48 -5.52 13.84
C PHE A 381 -9.70 -4.27 14.70
N LEU A 382 -9.18 -3.12 14.28
CA LEU A 382 -9.40 -1.87 15.01
C LEU A 382 -10.88 -1.41 14.96
N ILE A 383 -11.58 -1.59 13.86
CA ILE A 383 -13.02 -1.28 13.73
C ILE A 383 -13.84 -2.12 14.71
N PHE A 384 -13.62 -3.44 14.75
CA PHE A 384 -14.32 -4.32 15.67
C PHE A 384 -13.91 -4.06 17.13
N GLY A 385 -12.64 -3.78 17.41
CA GLY A 385 -12.18 -3.33 18.72
C GLY A 385 -12.82 -2.02 19.17
N PHE A 386 -13.02 -1.08 18.23
CA PHE A 386 -13.74 0.16 18.49
C PHE A 386 -15.22 -0.10 18.76
N TRP A 387 -15.88 -0.96 18.00
CA TRP A 387 -17.23 -1.39 18.30
C TRP A 387 -17.34 -2.02 19.69
N LEU A 388 -16.36 -2.81 20.12
CA LEU A 388 -16.27 -3.45 21.44
C LEU A 388 -15.50 -2.61 22.47
N ALA A 389 -15.34 -1.29 22.28
CA ALA A 389 -14.45 -0.45 23.07
C ALA A 389 -14.71 -0.45 24.58
N SER A 390 -15.91 -0.84 25.05
CA SER A 390 -16.21 -1.01 26.50
C SER A 390 -15.45 -2.18 27.13
N SER A 391 -15.01 -3.17 26.37
CA SER A 391 -14.23 -4.32 26.82
C SER A 391 -12.72 -4.05 26.70
N PRO A 392 -11.97 -3.95 27.82
CA PRO A 392 -10.52 -3.80 27.77
C PRO A 392 -9.83 -4.98 27.08
N TRP A 393 -10.30 -6.20 27.31
CA TRP A 393 -9.82 -7.41 26.68
C TRP A 393 -9.89 -7.31 25.15
N SER A 394 -11.08 -6.97 24.62
CA SER A 394 -11.30 -6.86 23.18
C SER A 394 -10.44 -5.76 22.55
N ARG A 395 -10.21 -4.65 23.26
CA ARG A 395 -9.28 -3.61 22.81
C ARG A 395 -7.85 -4.13 22.69
N GLY A 396 -7.38 -4.91 23.68
CA GLY A 396 -6.06 -5.52 23.66
C GLY A 396 -5.88 -6.49 22.50
N VAL A 397 -6.83 -7.42 22.33
CA VAL A 397 -6.86 -8.36 21.20
C VAL A 397 -6.82 -7.62 19.86
N SER A 398 -7.65 -6.60 19.69
CA SER A 398 -7.76 -5.88 18.41
C SER A 398 -6.50 -5.11 18.05
N VAL A 399 -5.86 -4.48 19.02
CA VAL A 399 -4.58 -3.77 18.80
C VAL A 399 -3.47 -4.78 18.46
N ALA A 400 -3.42 -5.93 19.13
CA ALA A 400 -2.45 -6.97 18.83
C ALA A 400 -2.64 -7.52 17.40
N LEU A 401 -3.85 -7.94 17.03
CA LEU A 401 -4.12 -8.51 15.72
C LEU A 401 -3.86 -7.51 14.57
N SER A 402 -4.31 -6.25 14.73
CA SER A 402 -4.02 -5.21 13.74
C SER A 402 -2.53 -4.93 13.64
N GLY A 403 -1.83 -4.79 14.78
CA GLY A 403 -0.40 -4.55 14.85
C GLY A 403 0.45 -5.72 14.35
N LEU A 404 -0.04 -6.94 14.47
CA LEU A 404 0.62 -8.15 13.94
C LEU A 404 0.23 -8.46 12.50
N THR A 405 -0.68 -7.69 11.91
CA THR A 405 -0.86 -7.64 10.45
C THR A 405 0.19 -6.72 9.83
N LYS A 406 0.26 -5.49 10.32
CA LYS A 406 1.30 -4.48 10.00
C LYS A 406 1.58 -3.66 11.26
N PHE A 407 2.84 -3.39 11.57
CA PHE A 407 3.25 -2.86 12.89
C PHE A 407 2.73 -1.45 13.22
N ALA A 408 2.35 -0.65 12.22
CA ALA A 408 1.87 0.72 12.41
C ALA A 408 0.74 0.88 13.46
N PRO A 409 -0.30 0.03 13.51
CA PRO A 409 -1.37 0.14 14.49
C PRO A 409 -0.94 0.02 15.95
N LEU A 410 0.23 -0.51 16.26
CA LEU A 410 0.73 -0.58 17.64
C LEU A 410 0.85 0.80 18.29
N ILE A 411 0.99 1.87 17.50
CA ILE A 411 1.05 3.26 18.00
C ILE A 411 -0.21 3.67 18.78
N VAL A 412 -1.36 3.04 18.53
CA VAL A 412 -2.60 3.37 19.25
C VAL A 412 -2.72 2.67 20.61
N ALA A 413 -1.82 1.72 20.93
CA ALA A 413 -1.91 0.92 22.16
C ALA A 413 -2.02 1.75 23.45
N PRO A 414 -1.22 2.81 23.69
CA PRO A 414 -1.32 3.61 24.90
C PRO A 414 -2.70 4.28 25.05
N LEU A 415 -3.25 4.82 23.95
CA LEU A 415 -4.57 5.43 23.92
C LEU A 415 -5.68 4.41 24.24
N TRP A 416 -5.62 3.22 23.62
CA TRP A 416 -6.62 2.18 23.78
C TRP A 416 -6.56 1.50 25.14
N LEU A 417 -5.36 1.38 25.72
CA LEU A 417 -5.16 0.91 27.10
C LEU A 417 -5.89 1.80 28.11
N THR A 418 -5.75 3.12 27.96
CA THR A 418 -6.27 4.10 28.93
C THR A 418 -7.72 4.53 28.68
N TYR A 419 -8.37 4.04 27.63
CA TYR A 419 -9.78 4.36 27.38
C TYR A 419 -10.71 3.63 28.35
N PRO A 420 -11.79 4.26 28.88
CA PRO A 420 -12.24 5.64 28.64
C PRO A 420 -11.56 6.70 29.53
N GLY A 421 -10.67 6.33 30.40
CA GLY A 421 -9.98 7.25 31.29
C GLY A 421 -8.78 6.61 31.96
N PRO A 422 -8.05 7.37 32.82
CA PRO A 422 -6.82 6.88 33.42
C PRO A 422 -7.07 5.60 34.21
N VAL A 423 -6.10 4.70 34.14
CA VAL A 423 -6.13 3.40 34.82
C VAL A 423 -6.04 3.61 36.34
N ARG A 424 -7.18 3.73 37.00
CA ARG A 424 -7.27 3.85 38.47
C ARG A 424 -7.27 2.49 39.19
N ARG A 425 -7.63 1.44 38.49
CA ARG A 425 -7.68 0.06 38.99
C ARG A 425 -6.86 -0.85 38.06
N PRO A 426 -6.11 -1.81 38.57
CA PRO A 426 -5.25 -2.66 37.73
C PRO A 426 -6.06 -3.58 36.80
N ARG A 427 -7.27 -4.00 37.20
CA ARG A 427 -8.08 -4.98 36.44
C ARG A 427 -8.30 -4.62 34.97
N PRO A 428 -8.73 -3.39 34.58
CA PRO A 428 -8.88 -3.06 33.15
C PRO A 428 -7.58 -3.09 32.37
N ALA A 429 -6.47 -2.64 32.97
CA ALA A 429 -5.16 -2.70 32.34
C ALA A 429 -4.67 -4.14 32.17
N LEU A 430 -4.84 -4.96 33.20
CA LEU A 430 -4.53 -6.38 33.14
C LEU A 430 -5.37 -7.12 32.09
N ALA A 431 -6.67 -6.80 32.00
CA ALA A 431 -7.54 -7.37 30.97
C ALA A 431 -7.10 -6.97 29.55
N PHE A 432 -6.71 -5.71 29.34
CA PHE A 432 -6.13 -5.26 28.06
C PHE A 432 -4.82 -5.99 27.76
N ALA A 433 -3.89 -6.02 28.71
CA ALA A 433 -2.62 -6.68 28.55
C ALA A 433 -2.78 -8.19 28.30
N ALA A 434 -3.69 -8.84 29.02
CA ALA A 434 -3.97 -10.26 28.82
C ALA A 434 -4.57 -10.53 27.43
N GLY A 435 -5.52 -9.71 26.96
CA GLY A 435 -6.04 -9.82 25.60
C GLY A 435 -4.97 -9.61 24.54
N PHE A 436 -4.11 -8.60 24.73
CA PHE A 436 -2.98 -8.34 23.84
C PHE A 436 -1.98 -9.51 23.81
N VAL A 437 -1.55 -10.00 24.97
CA VAL A 437 -0.58 -11.09 25.08
C VAL A 437 -1.15 -12.39 24.50
N VAL A 438 -2.38 -12.74 24.82
CA VAL A 438 -3.00 -13.96 24.29
C VAL A 438 -3.10 -13.94 22.77
N ALA A 439 -3.57 -12.82 22.20
CA ALA A 439 -3.62 -12.67 20.74
C ALA A 439 -2.23 -12.72 20.10
N THR A 440 -1.22 -12.11 20.74
CA THR A 440 0.17 -12.16 20.29
C THR A 440 0.73 -13.58 20.33
N VAL A 441 0.56 -14.31 21.44
CA VAL A 441 1.04 -15.69 21.56
C VAL A 441 0.38 -16.60 20.53
N LEU A 442 -0.93 -16.45 20.32
CA LEU A 442 -1.64 -17.25 19.33
C LEU A 442 -1.14 -16.94 17.90
N ALA A 443 -0.96 -15.69 17.54
CA ALA A 443 -0.46 -15.32 16.23
C ALA A 443 0.99 -15.80 16.02
N PHE A 444 1.84 -15.70 17.04
CA PHE A 444 3.22 -16.20 16.94
C PHE A 444 3.35 -17.72 17.05
N SER A 445 2.26 -18.45 17.28
CA SER A 445 2.31 -19.92 17.31
C SER A 445 2.80 -20.54 15.99
N ILE A 446 2.69 -19.83 14.87
CA ILE A 446 3.21 -20.27 13.58
C ILE A 446 4.75 -20.44 13.56
N LEU A 447 5.48 -19.77 14.46
CA LEU A 447 6.94 -19.96 14.58
C LEU A 447 7.31 -21.33 15.17
N LEU A 448 6.36 -22.00 15.85
CA LEU A 448 6.57 -23.34 16.38
C LEU A 448 6.60 -24.40 15.28
N LEU A 449 6.13 -24.08 14.08
CA LEU A 449 6.12 -24.99 12.92
C LEU A 449 7.53 -25.32 12.41
N ASP A 450 8.52 -24.51 12.74
CA ASP A 450 9.93 -24.75 12.36
C ASP A 450 10.62 -25.83 13.24
N GLY A 451 10.05 -26.17 14.39
CA GLY A 451 10.69 -27.09 15.36
C GLY A 451 11.84 -26.47 16.18
N HIS A 452 12.35 -25.31 15.78
CA HIS A 452 13.43 -24.56 16.44
C HIS A 452 13.00 -23.13 16.78
N PRO A 453 12.15 -22.91 17.80
CA PRO A 453 11.45 -21.64 18.02
C PRO A 453 12.36 -20.42 18.23
N ILE A 454 13.55 -20.60 18.78
CA ILE A 454 14.53 -19.49 18.95
C ILE A 454 15.09 -19.06 17.59
N GLN A 455 15.44 -20.02 16.74
CA GLN A 455 15.91 -19.74 15.38
C GLN A 455 14.78 -19.13 14.54
N ALA A 456 13.56 -19.66 14.64
CA ALA A 456 12.39 -19.12 13.98
C ALA A 456 12.11 -17.66 14.39
N ALA A 457 12.25 -17.31 15.66
CA ALA A 457 12.12 -15.93 16.14
C ALA A 457 13.23 -15.01 15.59
N HIS A 458 14.47 -15.51 15.46
CA HIS A 458 15.55 -14.76 14.81
C HIS A 458 15.26 -14.55 13.32
N THR A 459 14.84 -15.59 12.60
CA THR A 459 14.44 -15.51 11.19
C THR A 459 13.30 -14.51 11.00
N PHE A 460 12.28 -14.56 11.84
CA PHE A 460 11.21 -13.57 11.85
C PHE A 460 11.76 -12.14 11.98
N TYR A 461 12.64 -11.88 12.95
CA TYR A 461 13.24 -10.56 13.15
C TYR A 461 13.98 -10.07 11.90
N GLU A 462 14.85 -10.92 11.33
CA GLU A 462 15.63 -10.58 10.13
C GLU A 462 14.73 -10.29 8.91
N ARG A 463 13.74 -11.15 8.67
CA ARG A 463 12.85 -11.06 7.52
C ARG A 463 11.82 -9.94 7.62
N THR A 464 11.40 -9.56 8.83
CA THR A 464 10.34 -8.57 9.04
C THR A 464 10.90 -7.24 9.57
N LEU A 465 11.22 -7.16 10.86
CA LEU A 465 11.56 -5.89 11.52
C LEU A 465 12.81 -5.25 10.91
N LYS A 466 13.89 -6.00 10.74
CA LYS A 466 15.12 -5.50 10.17
C LYS A 466 14.93 -5.03 8.73
N THR A 467 14.25 -5.82 7.91
CA THR A 467 13.93 -5.47 6.51
C THR A 467 13.12 -4.17 6.43
N GLN A 468 12.13 -3.96 7.32
CA GLN A 468 11.34 -2.73 7.32
C GLN A 468 12.15 -1.50 7.78
N ILE A 469 13.09 -1.68 8.72
CA ILE A 469 13.94 -0.59 9.22
C ILE A 469 14.97 -0.16 8.17
N THR A 470 15.48 -1.10 7.38
CA THR A 470 16.54 -0.85 6.38
C THR A 470 15.99 -0.63 4.96
N ARG A 471 14.67 -0.69 4.79
CA ARG A 471 14.03 -0.57 3.48
C ARG A 471 14.13 0.85 2.94
N GLU A 472 14.78 1.00 1.81
CA GLU A 472 14.76 2.22 1.01
C GLU A 472 13.47 2.31 0.17
N SER A 473 12.95 3.52 -0.05
CA SER A 473 11.74 3.71 -0.84
C SER A 473 11.68 5.10 -1.50
N PRO A 474 11.29 5.19 -2.77
CA PRO A 474 11.05 6.46 -3.43
C PRO A 474 9.72 7.13 -3.04
N PHE A 475 8.87 6.44 -2.29
CA PHE A 475 7.47 6.85 -2.04
C PHE A 475 7.31 7.69 -0.77
N SER A 476 8.38 8.29 -0.28
CA SER A 476 8.35 9.32 0.76
C SER A 476 9.44 10.38 0.54
N LEU A 477 9.25 11.56 1.13
CA LEU A 477 10.27 12.63 1.11
C LEU A 477 11.50 12.27 1.95
N TRP A 478 11.31 11.38 2.93
CA TRP A 478 12.32 11.06 3.93
C TRP A 478 13.53 10.34 3.37
N ASP A 479 13.34 9.58 2.28
CA ASP A 479 14.36 8.69 1.74
C ASP A 479 14.89 9.11 0.36
N TRP A 480 14.54 10.31 -0.10
CA TRP A 480 15.06 10.80 -1.38
C TRP A 480 16.56 11.11 -1.40
N ALA A 481 17.17 11.24 -0.20
CA ALA A 481 18.61 11.40 -0.09
C ALA A 481 19.40 10.19 -0.66
N GLN A 482 18.77 9.01 -0.75
CA GLN A 482 19.36 7.81 -1.36
C GLN A 482 19.84 8.03 -2.80
N TYR A 483 19.22 8.98 -3.54
CA TYR A 483 19.62 9.27 -4.92
C TYR A 483 20.91 10.06 -5.01
N HIS A 484 21.40 10.65 -3.92
CA HIS A 484 22.59 11.53 -3.90
C HIS A 484 22.59 12.65 -4.97
N ALA A 485 21.41 13.03 -5.46
CA ALA A 485 21.22 14.00 -6.52
C ALA A 485 21.22 15.44 -5.96
N ARG A 486 21.93 16.36 -6.63
CA ARG A 486 21.93 17.79 -6.24
C ARG A 486 20.52 18.36 -6.27
N GLY A 487 20.16 19.12 -5.24
CA GLY A 487 18.84 19.73 -5.09
C GLY A 487 17.81 18.84 -4.39
N ILE A 488 18.19 17.65 -3.94
CA ILE A 488 17.39 16.79 -3.09
C ILE A 488 17.92 16.88 -1.66
N PRO A 489 17.15 17.45 -0.70
CA PRO A 489 17.59 17.58 0.68
C PRO A 489 17.59 16.24 1.41
N ASP A 490 18.50 16.08 2.34
CA ASP A 490 18.45 15.00 3.34
C ASP A 490 17.51 15.41 4.49
N LEU A 491 16.41 14.70 4.63
CA LEU A 491 15.37 14.95 5.64
C LEU A 491 15.36 13.94 6.78
N HIS A 492 16.35 13.06 6.88
CA HIS A 492 16.39 12.00 7.91
C HIS A 492 16.33 12.56 9.33
N ILE A 493 17.03 13.67 9.63
CA ILE A 493 16.99 14.28 10.95
C ILE A 493 15.56 14.78 11.28
N VAL A 494 14.89 15.40 10.29
CA VAL A 494 13.51 15.88 10.47
C VAL A 494 12.58 14.70 10.71
N GLN A 495 12.72 13.61 9.95
CA GLN A 495 11.96 12.37 10.16
C GLN A 495 12.14 11.84 11.58
N ARG A 496 13.39 11.71 12.08
CA ARG A 496 13.67 11.22 13.44
C ARG A 496 13.05 12.09 14.53
N VAL A 497 13.05 13.41 14.36
CA VAL A 497 12.37 14.33 15.28
C VAL A 497 10.85 14.08 15.26
N LEU A 498 10.26 13.93 14.10
CA LEU A 498 8.83 13.65 13.97
C LEU A 498 8.45 12.27 14.53
N GLU A 499 9.29 11.24 14.36
CA GLU A 499 9.13 9.93 15.01
C GLU A 499 9.06 10.08 16.53
N ALA A 500 10.00 10.79 17.12
CA ALA A 500 10.03 11.04 18.56
C ALA A 500 8.79 11.83 19.02
N LEU A 501 8.38 12.85 18.26
CA LEU A 501 7.17 13.63 18.55
C LEU A 501 5.90 12.77 18.43
N LEU A 502 5.82 11.83 17.48
CA LEU A 502 4.69 10.92 17.37
C LEU A 502 4.60 9.99 18.58
N VAL A 503 5.72 9.40 19.01
CA VAL A 503 5.75 8.54 20.20
C VAL A 503 5.34 9.33 21.44
N LEU A 504 5.88 10.53 21.62
CA LEU A 504 5.48 11.43 22.70
C LEU A 504 3.99 11.77 22.61
N GLY A 505 3.50 12.10 21.41
CA GLY A 505 2.09 12.37 21.16
C GLY A 505 1.20 11.18 21.53
N ALA A 506 1.58 9.94 21.19
CA ALA A 506 0.86 8.73 21.57
C ALA A 506 0.78 8.57 23.10
N LEU A 507 1.85 8.88 23.81
CA LEU A 507 1.86 8.87 25.28
C LEU A 507 1.00 10.00 25.85
N VAL A 508 1.07 11.22 25.32
CA VAL A 508 0.27 12.37 25.76
C VAL A 508 -1.21 12.10 25.58
N VAL A 509 -1.65 11.61 24.42
CA VAL A 509 -3.08 11.34 24.18
C VAL A 509 -3.62 10.16 24.98
N ALA A 510 -2.75 9.32 25.55
CA ALA A 510 -3.15 8.32 26.53
C ALA A 510 -3.74 8.99 27.80
N PHE A 511 -3.26 10.16 28.19
CA PHE A 511 -3.64 10.84 29.42
C PHE A 511 -4.45 12.13 29.20
N VAL A 512 -4.36 12.74 28.02
CA VAL A 512 -5.04 13.99 27.66
C VAL A 512 -5.91 13.77 26.40
N PRO A 513 -7.22 14.01 26.50
CA PRO A 513 -8.03 14.37 27.68
C PRO A 513 -8.11 13.22 28.71
N ARG A 514 -8.32 13.56 29.99
CA ARG A 514 -8.37 12.54 31.07
C ARG A 514 -9.46 11.48 30.87
N THR A 515 -10.64 11.90 30.42
CA THR A 515 -11.74 11.01 30.05
C THR A 515 -12.05 11.19 28.58
N LYS A 516 -12.28 10.10 27.89
CA LYS A 516 -12.48 10.08 26.44
C LYS A 516 -13.83 9.52 26.07
N THR A 517 -14.53 10.22 25.22
CA THR A 517 -15.75 9.73 24.55
C THR A 517 -15.39 8.83 23.38
N PRO A 518 -16.34 8.06 22.81
CA PRO A 518 -16.10 7.34 21.57
C PRO A 518 -15.64 8.23 20.40
N LEU A 519 -16.15 9.47 20.31
CA LEU A 519 -15.71 10.46 19.34
C LEU A 519 -14.22 10.79 19.50
N GLN A 520 -13.78 11.01 20.73
CA GLN A 520 -12.37 11.33 21.02
C GLN A 520 -11.46 10.12 20.79
N LEU A 521 -11.92 8.91 21.15
CA LEU A 521 -11.17 7.69 20.84
C LEU A 521 -10.98 7.53 19.33
N ALA A 522 -12.04 7.66 18.53
CA ALA A 522 -11.93 7.58 17.07
C ALA A 522 -11.01 8.68 16.50
N ALA A 523 -11.24 9.94 16.86
CA ALA A 523 -10.46 11.05 16.34
C ALA A 523 -8.96 10.93 16.68
N LEU A 524 -8.62 10.58 17.93
CA LEU A 524 -7.22 10.39 18.34
C LEU A 524 -6.60 9.13 17.73
N THR A 525 -7.37 8.05 17.52
CA THR A 525 -6.91 6.88 16.79
C THR A 525 -6.57 7.26 15.34
N GLY A 526 -7.46 7.98 14.66
CA GLY A 526 -7.18 8.50 13.32
C GLY A 526 -5.96 9.42 13.28
N ALA A 527 -5.80 10.30 14.28
CA ALA A 527 -4.64 11.19 14.39
C ALA A 527 -3.32 10.41 14.51
N LEU A 528 -3.28 9.38 15.37
CA LEU A 528 -2.07 8.56 15.55
C LEU A 528 -1.71 7.76 14.29
N LEU A 529 -2.70 7.18 13.60
CA LEU A 529 -2.46 6.45 12.36
C LEU A 529 -1.98 7.40 11.24
N ILE A 530 -2.60 8.58 11.07
CA ILE A 530 -2.14 9.60 10.12
C ILE A 530 -0.74 10.09 10.48
N GLY A 531 -0.47 10.34 11.77
CA GLY A 531 0.85 10.74 12.25
C GLY A 531 1.91 9.69 11.92
N PHE A 532 1.58 8.40 12.05
CA PHE A 532 2.46 7.32 11.66
C PHE A 532 2.71 7.32 10.13
N GLU A 533 1.66 7.49 9.33
CA GLU A 533 1.80 7.54 7.87
C GLU A 533 2.63 8.73 7.38
N LEU A 534 2.59 9.88 8.09
CA LEU A 534 3.40 11.05 7.76
C LEU A 534 4.91 10.80 7.87
N ILE A 535 5.34 9.88 8.72
CA ILE A 535 6.76 9.60 8.98
C ILE A 535 7.27 8.32 8.28
N LEU A 536 6.39 7.57 7.62
CA LEU A 536 6.78 6.34 6.93
C LEU A 536 7.80 6.60 5.82
N THR A 537 8.87 5.83 5.81
CA THR A 537 9.82 5.79 4.70
C THR A 537 9.17 5.23 3.44
N HIS A 538 8.34 4.19 3.58
CA HIS A 538 7.57 3.62 2.47
C HIS A 538 6.09 3.91 2.67
N TRP A 539 5.57 4.96 2.03
CA TRP A 539 4.16 5.32 2.04
C TRP A 539 3.44 4.79 0.78
N SER A 540 2.15 4.48 0.90
CA SER A 540 1.31 4.05 -0.21
C SER A 540 -0.13 4.52 -0.02
N TRP A 541 -0.84 4.82 -1.12
CA TRP A 541 -2.29 5.11 -1.12
C TRP A 541 -3.13 3.94 -0.58
N LEU A 542 -2.55 2.74 -0.53
CA LEU A 542 -3.17 1.54 0.07
C LEU A 542 -3.31 1.65 1.59
N TYR A 543 -2.60 2.57 2.23
CA TYR A 543 -2.63 2.76 3.69
C TYR A 543 -3.77 3.70 4.13
N ILE A 544 -4.31 4.53 3.23
CA ILE A 544 -5.45 5.41 3.51
C ILE A 544 -6.60 4.69 4.22
N PRO A 545 -6.98 3.43 3.90
CA PRO A 545 -7.99 2.68 4.63
C PRO A 545 -7.67 2.44 6.11
N TRP A 546 -6.43 2.56 6.58
CA TRP A 546 -6.09 2.30 7.98
C TRP A 546 -6.67 3.37 8.92
N PHE A 547 -6.56 4.65 8.53
CA PHE A 547 -7.08 5.77 9.31
C PHE A 547 -8.52 6.17 8.93
N PHE A 548 -8.93 5.91 7.68
CA PHE A 548 -10.20 6.37 7.13
C PHE A 548 -11.42 6.05 8.01
N PRO A 549 -11.60 4.84 8.58
CA PRO A 549 -12.73 4.50 9.43
C PRO A 549 -12.90 5.46 10.62
N PHE A 550 -11.80 5.81 11.24
CA PHE A 550 -11.75 6.64 12.44
C PHE A 550 -11.94 8.11 12.11
N VAL A 551 -11.36 8.55 11.01
CA VAL A 551 -11.55 9.91 10.49
C VAL A 551 -13.02 10.14 10.10
N VAL A 552 -13.59 9.27 9.27
CA VAL A 552 -14.98 9.45 8.81
C VAL A 552 -15.97 9.31 9.97
N PHE A 553 -15.72 8.44 10.95
CA PHE A 553 -16.51 8.38 12.18
C PHE A 553 -16.48 9.74 12.90
N ALA A 554 -15.28 10.31 13.13
CA ALA A 554 -15.13 11.58 13.82
C ALA A 554 -15.82 12.75 13.09
N LEU A 555 -15.78 12.76 11.75
CA LEU A 555 -16.40 13.78 10.92
C LEU A 555 -17.93 13.71 10.87
N LEU A 556 -18.49 12.51 10.95
CA LEU A 556 -19.93 12.28 10.79
C LEU A 556 -20.69 12.15 12.13
N PHE A 557 -20.00 11.97 13.24
CA PHE A 557 -20.60 11.69 14.56
C PHE A 557 -21.61 12.75 15.04
N GLY A 558 -21.50 13.99 14.63
CA GLY A 558 -22.35 15.10 15.12
C GLY A 558 -23.68 15.30 14.37
N VAL A 559 -24.01 14.39 13.45
CA VAL A 559 -25.25 14.52 12.65
C VAL A 559 -26.43 14.01 13.48
N ARG A 560 -27.39 14.90 13.81
CA ARG A 560 -28.60 14.53 14.57
C ARG A 560 -29.75 14.17 13.61
N GLU A 561 -30.33 13.01 13.82
CA GLU A 561 -31.67 12.70 13.29
C GLU A 561 -32.68 13.64 13.93
N GLN A 562 -33.58 14.22 13.16
CA GLN A 562 -34.75 14.89 13.74
C GLN A 562 -35.59 13.82 14.42
N PRO A 563 -36.13 14.08 15.66
CA PRO A 563 -37.16 13.22 16.21
C PRO A 563 -38.27 13.10 15.15
N GLN A 564 -38.63 11.88 14.80
CA GLN A 564 -39.83 11.66 14.01
C GLN A 564 -40.97 12.27 14.83
N ALA A 565 -41.63 13.31 14.29
CA ALA A 565 -42.90 13.74 14.82
C ALA A 565 -43.79 12.51 14.83
N SER A 566 -44.17 12.06 16.01
CA SER A 566 -45.16 11.01 16.18
C SER A 566 -46.45 11.49 15.53
N VAL A 567 -46.80 10.88 14.40
CA VAL A 567 -48.09 11.04 13.73
C VAL A 567 -49.12 10.29 14.55
#